data_03775fe6316b664116adfaf8e0f422d2
#
_entry.id   03775fe6316b664116adfaf8e0f422d2
#
_cell.length_a   1.000
_cell.length_b   1.000
_cell.length_c   1.000
_cell.angle_alpha   90.00
_cell.angle_beta   90.00
_cell.angle_gamma   90.00
#
_symmetry.space_group_name_H-M   'P 1'
#
loop_
_entity.id
_entity.type
_entity.pdbx_description
1 polymer ?
#
loop_
_entity_poly.entity_id
_entity_poly.type
_entity_poly.pdbx_seq_one_letter_code
_entity_poly.pdbx_strand_id
1 'polypeptide(L)'
;MQSFESSPPRVLLVEDERSIRELVSDQLRRAGYDCRSVSDGRVGLQLLLEEPFDAIVLDLMLPNVDGLTICRTVRRQGANRNAPILMLTARISESDKVLGLESGADDYVTKPFGVLELTARIAALTRRVHRAHAQAGAPVRPAVSARDVELDPARHTVRVRGRSVAVTPHEFELLYQLASQAGVVLSRKELLAAVWRGQAFVTDRSIDTLVRHLRCKVEEDPASPQLIVTVWGYGYKFIDA
;
A
#
# COMPACT_ATOMS: atom_id res chain seq x y z
N MET A 1 31.26 -18.91 -3.82
CA MET A 1 30.16 -18.14 -3.20
C MET A 1 29.75 -17.09 -4.22
N GLN A 2 28.73 -17.35 -5.02
CA GLN A 2 28.18 -16.36 -5.94
C GLN A 2 27.18 -15.52 -5.15
N SER A 3 27.52 -14.27 -4.92
CA SER A 3 26.60 -13.26 -4.40
C SER A 3 25.52 -13.07 -5.45
N PHE A 4 24.29 -13.46 -5.15
CA PHE A 4 23.13 -13.02 -5.92
C PHE A 4 22.98 -11.51 -5.69
N GLU A 5 23.55 -10.70 -6.56
CA GLU A 5 23.25 -9.28 -6.64
C GLU A 5 21.78 -9.18 -7.07
N SER A 6 20.91 -8.95 -6.11
CA SER A 6 19.52 -8.59 -6.42
C SER A 6 19.53 -7.24 -7.14
N SER A 7 18.91 -7.17 -8.31
CA SER A 7 18.76 -5.92 -9.05
C SER A 7 18.17 -4.83 -8.14
N PRO A 8 18.62 -3.56 -8.27
CA PRO A 8 18.10 -2.47 -7.46
C PRO A 8 16.58 -2.35 -7.61
N PRO A 9 15.86 -2.04 -6.52
CA PRO A 9 14.41 -1.90 -6.57
C PRO A 9 14.00 -0.77 -7.52
N ARG A 10 13.03 -1.04 -8.40
CA ARG A 10 12.56 -0.12 -9.42
C ARG A 10 11.48 0.80 -8.88
N VAL A 11 11.67 2.10 -8.99
CA VAL A 11 10.70 3.13 -8.58
C VAL A 11 10.29 3.97 -9.77
N LEU A 12 8.98 4.12 -10.01
CA LEU A 12 8.46 5.13 -10.93
C LEU A 12 8.09 6.38 -10.16
N LEU A 13 8.63 7.52 -10.57
CA LEU A 13 8.23 8.86 -10.12
C LEU A 13 7.46 9.58 -11.23
N VAL A 14 6.23 10.00 -10.95
CA VAL A 14 5.42 10.84 -11.86
C VAL A 14 5.19 12.18 -11.17
N GLU A 15 5.85 13.21 -11.66
CA GLU A 15 5.90 14.57 -11.06
C GLU A 15 6.12 15.58 -12.18
N ASP A 16 5.24 16.55 -12.37
CA ASP A 16 5.34 17.52 -13.47
C ASP A 16 6.36 18.63 -13.17
N GLU A 17 6.51 19.04 -11.90
CA GLU A 17 7.48 20.05 -11.52
C GLU A 17 8.92 19.54 -11.64
N ARG A 18 9.68 20.14 -12.57
CA ARG A 18 11.03 19.71 -12.91
C ARG A 18 11.98 19.69 -11.72
N SER A 19 11.95 20.74 -10.89
CA SER A 19 12.83 20.89 -9.72
C SER A 19 12.61 19.75 -8.69
N ILE A 20 11.34 19.44 -8.40
CA ILE A 20 10.96 18.36 -7.49
C ILE A 20 11.34 17.01 -8.10
N ARG A 21 11.03 16.79 -9.37
CA ARG A 21 11.31 15.55 -10.08
C ARG A 21 12.81 15.23 -10.11
N GLU A 22 13.67 16.20 -10.45
CA GLU A 22 15.12 16.04 -10.46
C GLU A 22 15.65 15.75 -9.04
N LEU A 23 15.25 16.54 -8.04
CA LEU A 23 15.67 16.39 -6.65
C LEU A 23 15.30 15.01 -6.08
N VAL A 24 14.06 14.58 -6.26
CA VAL A 24 13.57 13.28 -5.78
C VAL A 24 14.25 12.13 -6.50
N SER A 25 14.37 12.22 -7.83
CA SER A 25 15.05 11.19 -8.63
C SER A 25 16.49 10.96 -8.21
N ASP A 26 17.25 12.05 -8.02
CA ASP A 26 18.64 11.98 -7.61
C ASP A 26 18.80 11.37 -6.21
N GLN A 27 17.93 11.74 -5.30
CA GLN A 27 17.95 11.20 -3.94
C GLN A 27 17.59 9.70 -3.92
N LEU A 28 16.62 9.27 -4.71
CA LEU A 28 16.25 7.86 -4.83
C LEU A 28 17.40 7.03 -5.42
N ARG A 29 18.07 7.53 -6.47
CA ARG A 29 19.25 6.85 -7.04
C ARG A 29 20.39 6.74 -6.03
N ARG A 30 20.67 7.81 -5.26
CA ARG A 30 21.67 7.78 -4.17
C ARG A 30 21.31 6.78 -3.06
N ALA A 31 20.03 6.55 -2.85
CA ALA A 31 19.53 5.56 -1.90
C ALA A 31 19.51 4.11 -2.45
N GLY A 32 20.01 3.90 -3.67
CA GLY A 32 20.14 2.58 -4.28
C GLY A 32 18.92 2.10 -5.06
N TYR A 33 18.01 3.00 -5.45
CA TYR A 33 16.86 2.67 -6.29
C TYR A 33 17.16 2.88 -7.78
N ASP A 34 16.62 2.01 -8.63
CA ASP A 34 16.49 2.29 -10.08
C ASP A 34 15.26 3.19 -10.26
N CYS A 35 15.49 4.52 -10.32
CA CYS A 35 14.43 5.50 -10.42
C CYS A 35 14.23 5.94 -11.87
N ARG A 36 13.08 5.58 -12.43
CA ARG A 36 12.56 6.14 -13.67
C ARG A 36 11.61 7.30 -13.34
N SER A 37 11.73 8.44 -14.03
CA SER A 37 10.88 9.59 -13.76
C SER A 37 10.26 10.16 -15.04
N VAL A 38 9.01 10.58 -14.95
CA VAL A 38 8.24 11.20 -16.05
C VAL A 38 7.45 12.40 -15.53
N SER A 39 7.12 13.33 -16.43
CA SER A 39 6.40 14.56 -16.09
C SER A 39 4.93 14.55 -16.47
N ASP A 40 4.48 13.52 -17.17
CA ASP A 40 3.15 13.44 -17.76
C ASP A 40 2.39 12.25 -17.22
N GLY A 41 1.16 12.47 -16.74
CA GLY A 41 0.35 11.42 -16.12
C GLY A 41 -0.06 10.32 -17.10
N ARG A 42 -0.26 10.64 -18.40
CA ARG A 42 -0.59 9.64 -19.42
C ARG A 42 0.60 8.71 -19.67
N VAL A 43 1.81 9.28 -19.76
CA VAL A 43 3.05 8.50 -19.92
C VAL A 43 3.30 7.64 -18.68
N GLY A 44 3.08 8.21 -17.48
CA GLY A 44 3.18 7.49 -16.22
C GLY A 44 2.23 6.29 -16.16
N LEU A 45 0.96 6.49 -16.53
CA LEU A 45 -0.04 5.43 -16.56
C LEU A 45 0.34 4.33 -17.55
N GLN A 46 0.77 4.69 -18.75
CA GLN A 46 1.19 3.71 -19.75
C GLN A 46 2.32 2.81 -19.22
N LEU A 47 3.37 3.40 -18.63
CA LEU A 47 4.47 2.65 -18.03
C LEU A 47 4.01 1.72 -16.92
N LEU A 48 3.09 2.17 -16.06
CA LEU A 48 2.55 1.36 -14.96
C LEU A 48 1.69 0.18 -15.44
N LEU A 49 1.13 0.25 -16.62
CA LEU A 49 0.39 -0.86 -17.21
C LEU A 49 1.31 -1.87 -17.90
N GLU A 50 2.44 -1.42 -18.45
CA GLU A 50 3.36 -2.21 -19.27
C GLU A 50 4.50 -2.83 -18.45
N GLU A 51 5.04 -2.13 -17.46
CA GLU A 51 6.23 -2.53 -16.72
C GLU A 51 5.99 -2.67 -15.21
N PRO A 52 6.61 -3.66 -14.52
CA PRO A 52 6.52 -3.77 -13.06
C PRO A 52 7.47 -2.79 -12.35
N PHE A 53 7.00 -2.24 -11.22
CA PHE A 53 7.75 -1.40 -10.30
C PHE A 53 7.57 -1.87 -8.86
N ASP A 54 8.62 -1.71 -8.03
CA ASP A 54 8.60 -2.06 -6.61
C ASP A 54 7.96 -0.99 -5.74
N ALA A 55 7.92 0.26 -6.21
CA ALA A 55 7.17 1.35 -5.62
C ALA A 55 6.84 2.42 -6.68
N ILE A 56 5.79 3.20 -6.39
CA ILE A 56 5.29 4.25 -7.27
C ILE A 56 5.15 5.53 -6.45
N VAL A 57 5.65 6.64 -6.98
CA VAL A 57 5.49 7.98 -6.41
C VAL A 57 4.70 8.80 -7.42
N LEU A 58 3.52 9.29 -7.02
CA LEU A 58 2.62 10.03 -7.90
C LEU A 58 2.31 11.42 -7.33
N ASP A 59 2.49 12.46 -8.12
CA ASP A 59 1.82 13.72 -7.83
C ASP A 59 0.32 13.60 -8.11
N LEU A 60 -0.47 14.24 -7.28
CA LEU A 60 -1.92 14.37 -7.49
C LEU A 60 -2.25 15.19 -8.73
N MET A 61 -1.54 16.31 -8.88
CA MET A 61 -1.84 17.34 -9.89
C MET A 61 -0.95 17.18 -11.12
N LEU A 62 -1.20 16.14 -11.91
CA LEU A 62 -0.46 15.84 -13.13
C LEU A 62 -1.21 16.33 -14.37
N PRO A 63 -0.51 16.71 -15.43
CA PRO A 63 -1.11 17.02 -16.72
C PRO A 63 -1.66 15.74 -17.39
N ASN A 64 -2.69 15.91 -18.21
CA ASN A 64 -3.40 14.89 -18.99
C ASN A 64 -4.17 13.85 -18.18
N VAL A 65 -3.53 13.15 -17.24
CA VAL A 65 -4.18 12.17 -16.34
C VAL A 65 -3.70 12.44 -14.93
N ASP A 66 -4.63 12.78 -14.04
CA ASP A 66 -4.34 13.08 -12.63
C ASP A 66 -3.91 11.84 -11.84
N GLY A 67 -3.18 12.05 -10.73
CA GLY A 67 -2.62 10.97 -9.93
C GLY A 67 -3.67 10.04 -9.30
N LEU A 68 -4.86 10.54 -8.95
CA LEU A 68 -5.93 9.70 -8.41
C LEU A 68 -6.48 8.75 -9.46
N THR A 69 -6.66 9.23 -10.68
CA THR A 69 -7.10 8.42 -11.82
C THR A 69 -6.06 7.35 -12.16
N ILE A 70 -4.75 7.70 -12.14
CA ILE A 70 -3.67 6.73 -12.32
C ILE A 70 -3.73 5.66 -11.23
N CYS A 71 -3.79 6.06 -9.97
CA CYS A 71 -3.84 5.15 -8.82
C CYS A 71 -5.01 4.16 -8.93
N ARG A 72 -6.23 4.66 -9.15
CA ARG A 72 -7.43 3.83 -9.33
C ARG A 72 -7.30 2.84 -10.49
N THR A 73 -6.73 3.28 -11.61
CA THR A 73 -6.55 2.43 -12.79
C THR A 73 -5.55 1.32 -12.50
N VAL A 74 -4.40 1.65 -11.92
CA VAL A 74 -3.35 0.68 -11.55
C VAL A 74 -3.87 -0.35 -10.54
N ARG A 75 -4.69 0.06 -9.57
CA ARG A 75 -5.30 -0.86 -8.60
C ARG A 75 -6.29 -1.85 -9.20
N ARG A 76 -6.94 -1.47 -10.31
CA ARG A 76 -7.89 -2.33 -11.00
C ARG A 76 -7.24 -3.32 -11.95
N GLN A 77 -6.14 -2.92 -12.59
CA GLN A 77 -5.50 -3.70 -13.66
C GLN A 77 -3.98 -3.48 -13.71
N GLY A 78 -3.26 -4.40 -14.35
CA GLY A 78 -1.82 -4.31 -14.59
C GLY A 78 -0.95 -5.01 -13.56
N ALA A 79 0.35 -5.04 -13.85
CA ALA A 79 1.37 -5.70 -13.03
C ALA A 79 1.58 -5.00 -11.67
N ASN A 80 1.27 -3.72 -11.59
CA ASN A 80 1.51 -2.86 -10.42
C ASN A 80 0.31 -2.74 -9.46
N ARG A 81 -0.73 -3.56 -9.61
CA ARG A 81 -1.95 -3.47 -8.77
C ARG A 81 -1.68 -3.58 -7.27
N ASN A 82 -0.58 -4.21 -6.88
CA ASN A 82 -0.17 -4.41 -5.49
C ASN A 82 1.11 -3.63 -5.13
N ALA A 83 1.75 -2.96 -6.09
CA ALA A 83 2.90 -2.12 -5.82
C ALA A 83 2.50 -0.98 -4.86
N PRO A 84 3.32 -0.65 -3.85
CA PRO A 84 3.03 0.46 -2.97
C PRO A 84 3.04 1.78 -3.73
N ILE A 85 2.02 2.60 -3.47
CA ILE A 85 1.85 3.93 -4.08
C ILE A 85 1.94 5.00 -3.00
N LEU A 86 2.91 5.89 -3.13
CA LEU A 86 3.07 7.10 -2.34
C LEU A 86 2.58 8.30 -3.15
N MET A 87 1.58 9.01 -2.62
CA MET A 87 1.04 10.21 -3.27
C MET A 87 1.74 11.47 -2.77
N LEU A 88 2.10 12.36 -3.69
CA LEU A 88 2.55 13.71 -3.37
C LEU A 88 1.36 14.67 -3.52
N THR A 89 1.16 15.59 -2.58
CA THR A 89 0.03 16.51 -2.61
C THR A 89 0.40 17.90 -2.12
N ALA A 90 -0.05 18.94 -2.82
CA ALA A 90 0.16 20.34 -2.41
C ALA A 90 -0.80 20.79 -1.30
N ARG A 91 -1.92 20.10 -1.08
CA ARG A 91 -2.92 20.45 -0.06
C ARG A 91 -3.48 19.18 0.59
N ILE A 92 -3.74 19.30 1.90
CA ILE A 92 -4.50 18.33 2.64
C ILE A 92 -5.77 19.04 3.12
N SER A 93 -6.81 19.11 2.29
CA SER A 93 -8.15 19.20 2.83
C SER A 93 -8.54 17.82 3.41
N GLU A 94 -9.40 17.77 4.42
CA GLU A 94 -9.92 16.48 4.91
C GLU A 94 -10.59 15.67 3.78
N SER A 95 -11.22 16.36 2.83
CA SER A 95 -11.82 15.76 1.63
C SER A 95 -10.78 15.12 0.70
N ASP A 96 -9.60 15.74 0.51
CA ASP A 96 -8.56 15.19 -0.36
C ASP A 96 -7.90 13.95 0.26
N LYS A 97 -7.77 13.91 1.58
CA LYS A 97 -7.30 12.71 2.31
C LYS A 97 -8.24 11.52 2.14
N VAL A 98 -9.54 11.77 2.24
CA VAL A 98 -10.57 10.74 2.06
C VAL A 98 -10.59 10.24 0.61
N LEU A 99 -10.56 11.14 -0.37
CA LEU A 99 -10.52 10.79 -1.80
C LEU A 99 -9.24 10.03 -2.16
N GLY A 100 -8.13 10.40 -1.57
CA GLY A 100 -6.86 9.74 -1.79
C GLY A 100 -6.82 8.30 -1.28
N LEU A 101 -7.29 8.06 -0.07
CA LEU A 101 -7.40 6.71 0.51
C LEU A 101 -8.41 5.85 -0.24
N GLU A 102 -9.51 6.44 -0.73
CA GLU A 102 -10.47 5.78 -1.62
C GLU A 102 -9.87 5.41 -2.98
N SER A 103 -8.78 6.07 -3.40
CA SER A 103 -8.06 5.72 -4.62
C SER A 103 -7.19 4.47 -4.51
N GLY A 104 -6.88 4.02 -3.29
CA GLY A 104 -6.02 2.87 -3.03
C GLY A 104 -4.53 3.20 -2.89
N ALA A 105 -4.17 4.45 -2.60
CA ALA A 105 -2.80 4.82 -2.25
C ALA A 105 -2.42 4.27 -0.86
N ASP A 106 -1.12 3.98 -0.67
CA ASP A 106 -0.60 3.39 0.58
C ASP A 106 -0.11 4.46 1.55
N ASP A 107 0.38 5.61 1.07
CA ASP A 107 0.84 6.70 1.92
C ASP A 107 0.74 8.04 1.17
N TYR A 108 0.84 9.15 1.94
CA TYR A 108 0.74 10.52 1.44
C TYR A 108 1.87 11.38 2.02
N VAL A 109 2.41 12.25 1.18
CA VAL A 109 3.38 13.28 1.59
C VAL A 109 2.92 14.63 1.07
N THR A 110 2.86 15.60 1.98
CA THR A 110 2.46 16.96 1.62
C THR A 110 3.63 17.81 1.16
N LYS A 111 3.44 18.53 0.09
CA LYS A 111 4.36 19.57 -0.36
C LYS A 111 4.19 20.85 0.50
N PRO A 112 5.26 21.50 1.01
CA PRO A 112 6.66 21.10 0.84
C PRO A 112 7.04 19.96 1.79
N PHE A 113 7.87 19.03 1.33
CA PHE A 113 8.35 17.87 2.09
C PHE A 113 9.88 17.85 2.18
N GLY A 114 10.36 17.20 3.25
CA GLY A 114 11.77 16.86 3.36
C GLY A 114 12.11 15.65 2.48
N VAL A 115 13.16 15.77 1.65
CA VAL A 115 13.55 14.68 0.73
C VAL A 115 13.95 13.42 1.49
N LEU A 116 14.57 13.59 2.67
CA LEU A 116 14.90 12.46 3.55
C LEU A 116 13.64 11.77 4.09
N GLU A 117 12.59 12.53 4.41
CA GLU A 117 11.30 11.97 4.82
C GLU A 117 10.68 11.14 3.71
N LEU A 118 10.63 11.68 2.49
CA LEU A 118 10.13 10.98 1.31
C LEU A 118 10.88 9.65 1.09
N THR A 119 12.22 9.71 1.10
CA THR A 119 13.05 8.52 0.92
C THR A 119 12.82 7.48 2.01
N ALA A 120 12.69 7.91 3.27
CA ALA A 120 12.40 7.01 4.39
C ALA A 120 11.04 6.32 4.24
N ARG A 121 10.01 7.03 3.75
CA ARG A 121 8.67 6.47 3.48
C ARG A 121 8.72 5.45 2.35
N ILE A 122 9.38 5.77 1.24
CA ILE A 122 9.58 4.83 0.13
C ILE A 122 10.33 3.58 0.62
N ALA A 123 11.41 3.75 1.40
CA ALA A 123 12.14 2.65 1.98
C ALA A 123 11.29 1.80 2.94
N ALA A 124 10.37 2.39 3.67
CA ALA A 124 9.43 1.65 4.52
C ALA A 124 8.42 0.85 3.69
N LEU A 125 7.92 1.42 2.60
CA LEU A 125 6.99 0.77 1.68
C LEU A 125 7.66 -0.38 0.91
N THR A 126 8.82 -0.14 0.30
CA THR A 126 9.57 -1.16 -0.46
C THR A 126 10.10 -2.28 0.44
N ARG A 127 10.58 -1.98 1.66
CA ARG A 127 11.02 -3.00 2.62
C ARG A 127 9.92 -4.01 2.96
N ARG A 128 8.66 -3.59 3.00
CA ARG A 128 7.53 -4.50 3.23
C ARG A 128 7.37 -5.51 2.09
N VAL A 129 7.63 -5.08 0.86
CA VAL A 129 7.60 -5.95 -0.32
C VAL A 129 8.82 -6.87 -0.37
N HIS A 130 10.04 -6.34 -0.14
CA HIS A 130 11.29 -7.12 -0.22
C HIS A 130 11.53 -8.01 1.02
N ARG A 131 11.02 -7.66 2.20
CA ARG A 131 11.07 -8.55 3.37
C ARG A 131 10.32 -9.84 3.16
N ALA A 132 9.35 -9.86 2.27
CA ALA A 132 8.72 -11.08 1.81
C ALA A 132 9.68 -12.03 1.08
N HIS A 133 10.83 -11.53 0.57
CA HIS A 133 11.77 -12.32 -0.22
C HIS A 133 13.13 -12.58 0.46
N ALA A 134 13.48 -11.91 1.57
CA ALA A 134 14.89 -11.86 2.05
C ALA A 134 15.13 -11.83 3.56
N GLN A 135 14.36 -12.50 4.45
CA GLN A 135 14.75 -12.47 5.87
C GLN A 135 14.85 -13.83 6.58
N ALA A 136 16.12 -14.22 6.76
CA ALA A 136 16.63 -14.85 7.96
C ALA A 136 17.02 -13.74 8.96
N GLY A 137 16.24 -13.47 10.05
CA GLY A 137 16.73 -12.63 11.15
C GLY A 137 15.79 -11.66 11.86
N ALA A 138 14.60 -11.35 11.34
CA ALA A 138 13.59 -10.63 12.13
C ALA A 138 12.69 -11.60 12.89
N PRO A 139 12.03 -11.19 14.01
CA PRO A 139 11.07 -12.06 14.66
C PRO A 139 10.02 -12.50 13.64
N VAL A 140 10.06 -13.79 13.31
CA VAL A 140 9.16 -14.40 12.31
C VAL A 140 7.75 -14.30 12.88
N ARG A 141 6.95 -13.40 12.33
CA ARG A 141 5.51 -13.40 12.64
C ARG A 141 4.95 -14.75 12.21
N PRO A 142 4.19 -15.45 13.06
CA PRO A 142 3.66 -16.76 12.70
C PRO A 142 2.70 -16.65 11.51
N ALA A 143 2.67 -17.70 10.71
CA ALA A 143 1.60 -17.86 9.72
C ALA A 143 0.25 -17.96 10.47
N VAL A 144 -0.77 -17.35 9.91
CA VAL A 144 -2.12 -17.36 10.48
C VAL A 144 -3.02 -18.16 9.55
N SER A 145 -3.75 -19.10 10.14
CA SER A 145 -4.85 -19.81 9.47
C SER A 145 -6.10 -19.61 10.31
N ALA A 146 -7.07 -18.88 9.75
CA ALA A 146 -8.34 -18.60 10.41
C ALA A 146 -9.47 -18.77 9.40
N ARG A 147 -10.40 -19.71 9.68
CA ARG A 147 -11.42 -20.13 8.72
C ARG A 147 -10.80 -20.45 7.36
N ASP A 148 -11.32 -19.79 6.33
CA ASP A 148 -10.92 -19.96 4.93
C ASP A 148 -9.71 -19.11 4.51
N VAL A 149 -9.06 -18.41 5.46
CA VAL A 149 -7.97 -17.44 5.18
C VAL A 149 -6.65 -17.98 5.73
N GLU A 150 -5.66 -18.06 4.86
CA GLU A 150 -4.28 -18.38 5.19
C GLU A 150 -3.39 -17.18 4.88
N LEU A 151 -2.56 -16.78 5.85
CA LEU A 151 -1.65 -15.66 5.77
C LEU A 151 -0.23 -16.12 6.06
N ASP A 152 0.68 -15.92 5.14
CA ASP A 152 2.11 -16.13 5.33
C ASP A 152 2.84 -14.77 5.37
N PRO A 153 3.21 -14.27 6.55
CA PRO A 153 3.92 -13.00 6.69
C PRO A 153 5.33 -13.02 6.13
N ALA A 154 5.98 -14.19 6.09
CA ALA A 154 7.32 -14.33 5.54
C ALA A 154 7.34 -14.18 4.02
N ARG A 155 6.29 -14.67 3.35
CA ARG A 155 6.10 -14.58 1.90
C ARG A 155 5.18 -13.45 1.48
N HIS A 156 4.56 -12.76 2.44
CA HIS A 156 3.54 -11.74 2.21
C HIS A 156 2.39 -12.24 1.31
N THR A 157 1.98 -13.49 1.48
CA THR A 157 0.94 -14.12 0.68
C THR A 157 -0.34 -14.32 1.46
N VAL A 158 -1.46 -14.18 0.74
CA VAL A 158 -2.81 -14.42 1.25
C VAL A 158 -3.46 -15.48 0.38
N ARG A 159 -4.06 -16.47 1.02
CA ARG A 159 -4.97 -17.40 0.36
C ARG A 159 -6.33 -17.35 1.03
N VAL A 160 -7.36 -17.37 0.22
CA VAL A 160 -8.75 -17.44 0.67
C VAL A 160 -9.41 -18.61 -0.05
N ARG A 161 -9.96 -19.56 0.71
CA ARG A 161 -10.54 -20.81 0.15
C ARG A 161 -9.57 -21.50 -0.83
N GLY A 162 -8.27 -21.56 -0.45
CA GLY A 162 -7.21 -22.16 -1.25
C GLY A 162 -6.75 -21.35 -2.48
N ARG A 163 -7.39 -20.23 -2.80
CA ARG A 163 -7.03 -19.35 -3.93
C ARG A 163 -6.13 -18.23 -3.47
N SER A 164 -5.06 -17.95 -4.21
CA SER A 164 -4.19 -16.80 -3.95
C SER A 164 -4.94 -15.49 -4.21
N VAL A 165 -4.88 -14.58 -3.24
CA VAL A 165 -5.50 -13.25 -3.29
C VAL A 165 -4.42 -12.19 -3.25
N ALA A 166 -4.44 -11.31 -4.24
CA ALA A 166 -3.51 -10.21 -4.32
C ALA A 166 -3.95 -9.03 -3.43
N VAL A 167 -3.12 -8.68 -2.46
CA VAL A 167 -3.37 -7.60 -1.50
C VAL A 167 -2.24 -6.59 -1.48
N THR A 168 -2.56 -5.32 -1.18
CA THR A 168 -1.55 -4.30 -0.92
C THR A 168 -0.90 -4.51 0.45
N PRO A 169 0.26 -3.87 0.75
CA PRO A 169 0.89 -3.97 2.06
C PRO A 169 -0.02 -3.60 3.24
N HIS A 170 -0.85 -2.58 3.11
CA HIS A 170 -1.78 -2.19 4.16
C HIS A 170 -2.97 -3.14 4.30
N GLU A 171 -3.49 -3.66 3.19
CA GLU A 171 -4.54 -4.69 3.22
C GLU A 171 -4.04 -5.99 3.88
N PHE A 172 -2.78 -6.38 3.58
CA PHE A 172 -2.15 -7.53 4.24
C PHE A 172 -2.05 -7.30 5.75
N GLU A 173 -1.53 -6.14 6.17
CA GLU A 173 -1.35 -5.82 7.59
C GLU A 173 -2.69 -5.78 8.32
N LEU A 174 -3.72 -5.17 7.73
CA LEU A 174 -5.07 -5.14 8.29
C LEU A 174 -5.64 -6.55 8.46
N LEU A 175 -5.57 -7.37 7.41
CA LEU A 175 -6.08 -8.74 7.45
C LEU A 175 -5.32 -9.58 8.47
N TYR A 176 -4.01 -9.41 8.55
CA TYR A 176 -3.18 -10.10 9.53
C TYR A 176 -3.55 -9.72 10.97
N GLN A 177 -3.73 -8.44 11.26
CA GLN A 177 -4.15 -7.97 12.59
C GLN A 177 -5.50 -8.55 13.00
N LEU A 178 -6.45 -8.55 12.08
CA LEU A 178 -7.79 -9.07 12.32
C LEU A 178 -7.79 -10.59 12.47
N ALA A 179 -7.15 -11.33 11.57
CA ALA A 179 -7.16 -12.79 11.55
C ALA A 179 -6.32 -13.41 12.69
N SER A 180 -5.19 -12.77 13.08
CA SER A 180 -4.38 -13.24 14.21
C SER A 180 -5.07 -13.10 15.57
N GLN A 181 -6.13 -12.30 15.64
CA GLN A 181 -6.96 -12.06 16.81
C GLN A 181 -8.43 -12.39 16.51
N ALA A 182 -8.66 -13.50 15.79
CA ALA A 182 -10.02 -13.92 15.44
C ALA A 182 -10.93 -13.98 16.67
N GLY A 183 -12.17 -13.54 16.53
CA GLY A 183 -13.13 -13.41 17.64
C GLY A 183 -13.01 -12.13 18.47
N VAL A 184 -11.89 -11.41 18.39
CA VAL A 184 -11.68 -10.17 19.14
C VAL A 184 -12.12 -8.97 18.32
N VAL A 185 -12.84 -8.03 18.96
CA VAL A 185 -13.19 -6.75 18.34
C VAL A 185 -12.02 -5.80 18.47
N LEU A 186 -11.50 -5.32 17.35
CA LEU A 186 -10.47 -4.31 17.30
C LEU A 186 -11.07 -2.96 16.92
N SER A 187 -10.77 -1.93 17.71
CA SER A 187 -11.23 -0.58 17.42
C SER A 187 -10.54 0.00 16.18
N ARG A 188 -11.19 0.99 15.54
CA ARG A 188 -10.58 1.70 14.41
C ARG A 188 -9.22 2.30 14.75
N LYS A 189 -9.06 2.83 15.98
CA LYS A 189 -7.79 3.40 16.45
C LYS A 189 -6.68 2.35 16.60
N GLU A 190 -7.00 1.19 17.15
CA GLU A 190 -6.04 0.08 17.28
C GLU A 190 -5.60 -0.41 15.90
N LEU A 191 -6.55 -0.62 14.99
CA LEU A 191 -6.26 -1.01 13.61
C LEU A 191 -5.43 0.04 12.87
N LEU A 192 -5.75 1.32 13.05
CA LEU A 192 -5.00 2.42 12.46
C LEU A 192 -3.55 2.45 12.97
N ALA A 193 -3.35 2.33 14.27
CA ALA A 193 -2.02 2.28 14.88
C ALA A 193 -1.21 1.07 14.40
N ALA A 194 -1.85 -0.08 14.24
CA ALA A 194 -1.20 -1.31 13.78
C ALA A 194 -0.82 -1.23 12.30
N VAL A 195 -1.71 -0.75 11.45
CA VAL A 195 -1.52 -0.69 9.99
C VAL A 195 -0.57 0.42 9.58
N TRP A 196 -0.75 1.64 10.12
CA TRP A 196 0.06 2.81 9.74
C TRP A 196 1.16 3.19 10.73
N ARG A 197 1.27 2.49 11.87
CA ARG A 197 2.37 2.62 12.86
C ARG A 197 2.70 4.08 13.24
N GLY A 198 1.68 4.90 13.48
CA GLY A 198 1.84 6.27 13.96
C GLY A 198 2.08 7.32 12.86
N GLN A 199 1.77 7.05 11.61
CA GLN A 199 1.76 8.07 10.57
C GLN A 199 0.71 9.15 10.87
N ALA A 200 1.13 10.42 10.90
CA ALA A 200 0.36 11.54 11.47
C ALA A 200 -0.89 11.97 10.69
N PHE A 201 -1.16 11.39 9.51
CA PHE A 201 -2.17 11.92 8.57
C PHE A 201 -3.30 10.94 8.22
N VAL A 202 -3.50 9.90 9.02
CA VAL A 202 -4.50 8.86 8.75
C VAL A 202 -5.66 8.97 9.74
N THR A 203 -6.89 8.87 9.27
CA THR A 203 -8.10 8.99 10.08
C THR A 203 -8.83 7.64 10.20
N ASP A 204 -9.77 7.53 11.12
CA ASP A 204 -10.61 6.35 11.30
C ASP A 204 -11.33 5.94 10.00
N ARG A 205 -11.68 6.90 9.13
CA ARG A 205 -12.26 6.63 7.79
C ARG A 205 -11.32 5.87 6.86
N SER A 206 -10.01 5.97 7.08
CA SER A 206 -9.02 5.22 6.30
C SER A 206 -9.14 3.72 6.51
N ILE A 207 -9.44 3.30 7.76
CA ILE A 207 -9.72 1.91 8.09
C ILE A 207 -10.99 1.44 7.40
N ASP A 208 -12.06 2.23 7.44
CA ASP A 208 -13.35 1.85 6.84
C ASP A 208 -13.19 1.61 5.32
N THR A 209 -12.42 2.45 4.65
CA THR A 209 -12.12 2.31 3.22
C THR A 209 -11.25 1.08 2.95
N LEU A 210 -10.22 0.86 3.77
CA LEU A 210 -9.33 -0.31 3.61
C LEU A 210 -10.09 -1.62 3.85
N VAL A 211 -10.98 -1.65 4.86
CA VAL A 211 -11.89 -2.79 5.10
C VAL A 211 -12.79 -3.04 3.90
N ARG A 212 -13.37 -1.99 3.31
CA ARG A 212 -14.21 -2.13 2.11
C ARG A 212 -13.44 -2.75 0.96
N HIS A 213 -12.22 -2.27 0.68
CA HIS A 213 -11.37 -2.83 -0.38
C HIS A 213 -10.98 -4.28 -0.10
N LEU A 214 -10.64 -4.57 1.15
CA LEU A 214 -10.27 -5.91 1.55
C LEU A 214 -11.44 -6.88 1.42
N ARG A 215 -12.66 -6.49 1.84
CA ARG A 215 -13.89 -7.27 1.65
C ARG A 215 -14.13 -7.62 0.18
N CYS A 216 -13.93 -6.68 -0.74
CA CYS A 216 -14.05 -6.95 -2.18
C CYS A 216 -13.09 -8.04 -2.69
N LYS A 217 -12.03 -8.35 -1.93
CA LYS A 217 -11.03 -9.35 -2.30
C LYS A 217 -11.20 -10.70 -1.59
N VAL A 218 -11.69 -10.68 -0.34
CA VAL A 218 -11.69 -11.87 0.53
C VAL A 218 -13.10 -12.42 0.80
N GLU A 219 -14.14 -11.61 0.71
CA GLU A 219 -15.53 -12.06 0.89
C GLU A 219 -16.12 -12.60 -0.41
N GLU A 220 -17.11 -13.48 -0.30
CA GLU A 220 -17.92 -13.89 -1.44
C GLU A 220 -18.88 -12.78 -1.85
N ASP A 221 -19.54 -12.17 -0.86
CA ASP A 221 -20.37 -10.99 -1.03
C ASP A 221 -19.88 -9.88 -0.09
N PRO A 222 -19.23 -8.82 -0.62
CA PRO A 222 -18.78 -7.69 0.19
C PRO A 222 -19.90 -6.94 0.91
N ALA A 223 -21.14 -7.03 0.44
CA ALA A 223 -22.29 -6.39 1.08
C ALA A 223 -22.83 -7.20 2.27
N SER A 224 -22.57 -8.53 2.28
CA SER A 224 -22.93 -9.44 3.38
C SER A 224 -21.68 -10.17 3.90
N PRO A 225 -20.73 -9.45 4.54
CA PRO A 225 -19.42 -9.98 4.90
C PRO A 225 -19.52 -11.06 5.99
N GLN A 226 -18.83 -12.18 5.77
CA GLN A 226 -18.81 -13.35 6.65
C GLN A 226 -17.44 -13.54 7.36
N LEU A 227 -16.37 -12.91 6.87
CA LEU A 227 -15.04 -13.01 7.45
C LEU A 227 -14.70 -11.79 8.29
N ILE A 228 -14.91 -10.58 7.75
CA ILE A 228 -14.62 -9.31 8.42
C ILE A 228 -15.92 -8.61 8.72
N VAL A 229 -16.42 -8.72 9.94
CA VAL A 229 -17.70 -8.13 10.34
C VAL A 229 -17.52 -6.78 11.02
N THR A 230 -18.49 -5.89 10.83
CA THR A 230 -18.55 -4.60 11.52
C THR A 230 -19.23 -4.77 12.87
N VAL A 231 -18.58 -4.29 13.93
CA VAL A 231 -19.19 -4.13 15.24
C VAL A 231 -19.52 -2.66 15.41
N TRP A 232 -20.80 -2.33 15.26
CA TRP A 232 -21.29 -0.95 15.24
C TRP A 232 -20.91 -0.18 16.51
N GLY A 233 -20.39 1.02 16.33
CA GLY A 233 -19.90 1.87 17.41
C GLY A 233 -18.50 1.52 17.94
N TYR A 234 -17.93 0.36 17.61
CA TYR A 234 -16.63 -0.10 18.11
C TYR A 234 -15.57 -0.20 17.01
N GLY A 235 -15.76 -1.08 16.04
CA GLY A 235 -14.73 -1.33 15.02
C GLY A 235 -15.03 -2.56 14.19
N TYR A 236 -14.04 -3.43 14.04
CA TYR A 236 -14.11 -4.62 13.20
C TYR A 236 -13.64 -5.87 13.94
N LYS A 237 -14.15 -7.01 13.50
CA LYS A 237 -13.78 -8.32 14.02
C LYS A 237 -13.61 -9.29 12.87
N PHE A 238 -12.57 -10.13 12.91
CA PHE A 238 -12.51 -11.34 12.09
C PHE A 238 -13.30 -12.42 12.81
N ILE A 239 -14.18 -13.12 12.10
CA ILE A 239 -15.00 -14.19 12.68
C ILE A 239 -14.09 -15.35 13.08
N ASP A 240 -14.22 -15.83 14.30
CA ASP A 240 -13.67 -17.07 14.80
C ASP A 240 -14.36 -18.29 14.14
N ALA A 241 -13.75 -19.45 14.27
CA ALA A 241 -14.22 -20.70 13.68
C ALA A 241 -15.60 -21.14 14.21
#